data_337ba6f139f7a5d1d7ff282ebd1ceefa
#
_entry.id   337ba6f139f7a5d1d7ff282ebd1ceefa
#
_cell.length_a   1.000
_cell.length_b   1.000
_cell.length_c   1.000
_cell.angle_alpha   90.00
_cell.angle_beta   90.00
_cell.angle_gamma   90.00
#
_symmetry.space_group_name_H-M   'P 1'
#
loop_
_entity.id
_entity.type
_entity.pdbx_description
1 polymer ?
#
loop_
_entity_poly.entity_id
_entity_poly.type
_entity_poly.pdbx_seq_one_letter_code
_entity_poly.pdbx_strand_id
1 'polypeptide(L)'
;MKNMMVGLIKRDSWLLLHQWRRLVVYFGSILLIDIMLVMYERGAVIEQEILGVSVQSFLSEPDKFPIQWVWNQVGILIIVIDFIRKDLSRNTSCFMPHIPKRKWYWYSKILCGGVLACGIVVFQILEKQFILSAYSSADYCININSTMLLESEILLLLGMCTIYWLYAIVSLFGNEIIGFIVCTAYVVLGLPVKFPVFYCAGFMYRRGTIGMAIAMAGIVLAFTLIAGTKKINRMDIFSE
;
A
#
# COMPACT_ATOMS: atom_id res chain seq x y z
N MET A 1 23.31 -10.24 -17.34
CA MET A 1 22.75 -9.74 -16.07
C MET A 1 21.45 -8.96 -16.24
N LYS A 2 21.39 -7.95 -17.12
CA LYS A 2 20.20 -7.12 -17.37
C LYS A 2 18.98 -7.97 -17.78
N ASN A 3 19.13 -8.92 -18.67
CA ASN A 3 18.05 -9.79 -19.17
C ASN A 3 17.41 -10.68 -18.10
N MET A 4 18.18 -11.08 -17.08
CA MET A 4 17.66 -11.93 -16.01
C MET A 4 16.76 -11.16 -15.04
N MET A 5 17.15 -9.94 -14.65
CA MET A 5 16.30 -9.10 -13.79
C MET A 5 14.98 -8.77 -14.49
N VAL A 6 15.02 -8.48 -15.79
CA VAL A 6 13.82 -8.26 -16.61
C VAL A 6 12.94 -9.52 -16.64
N GLY A 7 13.54 -10.71 -16.75
CA GLY A 7 12.81 -11.99 -16.68
C GLY A 7 12.10 -12.20 -15.34
N LEU A 8 12.77 -11.88 -14.22
CA LEU A 8 12.19 -11.97 -12.88
C LEU A 8 11.03 -10.98 -12.70
N ILE A 9 11.21 -9.73 -13.12
CA ILE A 9 10.17 -8.71 -13.06
C ILE A 9 8.95 -9.14 -13.89
N LYS A 10 9.16 -9.63 -15.12
CA LYS A 10 8.07 -10.11 -15.98
C LYS A 10 7.32 -11.28 -15.34
N ARG A 11 8.02 -12.24 -14.74
CA ARG A 11 7.43 -13.36 -13.99
C ARG A 11 6.60 -12.84 -12.81
N ASP A 12 7.18 -11.97 -11.99
CA ASP A 12 6.56 -11.46 -10.79
C ASP A 12 5.34 -10.58 -11.09
N SER A 13 5.41 -9.77 -12.15
CA SER A 13 4.27 -9.02 -12.66
C SER A 13 3.16 -9.94 -13.16
N TRP A 14 3.51 -11.03 -13.85
CA TRP A 14 2.53 -12.02 -14.28
C TRP A 14 1.86 -12.73 -13.09
N LEU A 15 2.63 -13.07 -12.05
CA LEU A 15 2.08 -13.67 -10.83
C LEU A 15 1.09 -12.73 -10.13
N LEU A 16 1.35 -11.43 -10.07
CA LEU A 16 0.43 -10.43 -9.53
C LEU A 16 -0.82 -10.28 -10.40
N LEU A 17 -0.67 -10.22 -11.71
CA LEU A 17 -1.80 -10.14 -12.63
C LEU A 17 -2.66 -11.41 -12.61
N HIS A 18 -2.06 -12.57 -12.34
CA HIS A 18 -2.83 -13.82 -12.19
C HIS A 18 -3.75 -13.80 -10.95
N GLN A 19 -3.54 -12.90 -10.02
CA GLN A 19 -4.44 -12.65 -8.88
C GLN A 19 -5.57 -11.66 -9.24
N TRP A 20 -5.95 -11.59 -10.51
CA TRP A 20 -6.96 -10.65 -11.03
C TRP A 20 -8.28 -10.64 -10.24
N ARG A 21 -8.70 -11.80 -9.69
CA ARG A 21 -9.91 -11.89 -8.84
C ARG A 21 -9.80 -11.01 -7.60
N ARG A 22 -8.63 -11.00 -6.95
CA ARG A 22 -8.38 -10.15 -5.76
C ARG A 22 -8.32 -8.67 -6.16
N LEU A 23 -7.73 -8.37 -7.32
CA LEU A 23 -7.71 -7.02 -7.86
C LEU A 23 -9.14 -6.52 -8.14
N VAL A 24 -9.98 -7.33 -8.80
CA VAL A 24 -11.37 -6.96 -9.09
C VAL A 24 -12.17 -6.77 -7.81
N VAL A 25 -12.03 -7.66 -6.82
CA VAL A 25 -12.70 -7.52 -5.52
C VAL A 25 -12.26 -6.24 -4.82
N TYR A 26 -10.97 -5.95 -4.81
CA TYR A 26 -10.42 -4.76 -4.18
C TYR A 26 -10.91 -3.48 -4.85
N PHE A 27 -10.77 -3.34 -6.16
CA PHE A 27 -11.24 -2.17 -6.90
C PHE A 27 -12.75 -2.01 -6.85
N GLY A 28 -13.49 -3.12 -6.95
CA GLY A 28 -14.94 -3.10 -6.81
C GLY A 28 -15.40 -2.66 -5.41
N SER A 29 -14.67 -3.06 -4.35
CA SER A 29 -14.97 -2.63 -2.99
C SER A 29 -14.67 -1.14 -2.75
N ILE A 30 -13.61 -0.58 -3.34
CA ILE A 30 -13.31 0.86 -3.29
C ILE A 30 -14.47 1.62 -3.95
N LEU A 31 -14.79 1.31 -5.20
CA LEU A 31 -15.89 1.95 -5.93
C LEU A 31 -17.21 1.89 -5.14
N LEU A 32 -17.52 0.76 -4.55
CA LEU A 32 -18.75 0.58 -3.80
C LEU A 32 -18.76 1.43 -2.52
N ILE A 33 -17.64 1.47 -1.79
CA ILE A 33 -17.50 2.32 -0.59
C ILE A 33 -17.63 3.79 -1.00
N ASP A 34 -16.96 4.23 -2.06
CA ASP A 34 -16.98 5.62 -2.51
C ASP A 34 -18.38 6.06 -2.96
N ILE A 35 -19.08 5.21 -3.72
CA ILE A 35 -20.48 5.49 -4.10
C ILE A 35 -21.38 5.57 -2.87
N MET A 36 -21.25 4.65 -1.92
CA MET A 36 -22.06 4.68 -0.70
C MET A 36 -21.79 5.94 0.12
N LEU A 37 -20.54 6.33 0.29
CA LEU A 37 -20.16 7.51 1.03
C LEU A 37 -20.70 8.80 0.38
N VAL A 38 -20.57 8.91 -0.94
CA VAL A 38 -21.10 10.05 -1.69
C VAL A 38 -22.61 10.13 -1.59
N MET A 39 -23.32 8.99 -1.64
CA MET A 39 -24.77 8.95 -1.47
C MET A 39 -25.22 9.32 -0.05
N TYR A 40 -24.44 8.93 0.96
CA TYR A 40 -24.80 9.13 2.37
C TYR A 40 -24.42 10.53 2.88
N GLU A 41 -23.23 11.03 2.58
CA GLU A 41 -22.68 12.26 3.20
C GLU A 41 -22.59 13.47 2.25
N ARG A 42 -23.09 13.37 1.03
CA ARG A 42 -23.23 14.47 0.06
C ARG A 42 -21.96 15.36 -0.10
N GLY A 43 -20.79 14.76 -0.21
CA GLY A 43 -19.55 15.48 -0.55
C GLY A 43 -18.64 15.87 0.63
N ALA A 44 -19.10 15.87 1.87
CA ALA A 44 -18.25 16.13 3.06
C ALA A 44 -17.17 15.07 3.26
N VAL A 45 -17.36 13.87 2.72
CA VAL A 45 -16.43 12.74 2.81
C VAL A 45 -15.17 12.96 2.02
N ILE A 46 -15.27 13.51 0.82
CA ILE A 46 -14.09 13.75 -0.04
C ILE A 46 -13.14 14.74 0.64
N GLU A 47 -13.71 15.76 1.31
CA GLU A 47 -12.93 16.72 2.08
C GLU A 47 -12.24 16.07 3.28
N GLN A 48 -12.93 15.18 4.02
CA GLN A 48 -12.35 14.45 5.14
C GLN A 48 -11.28 13.44 4.70
N GLU A 49 -11.44 12.80 3.57
CA GLU A 49 -10.44 11.89 3.02
C GLU A 49 -9.17 12.63 2.59
N ILE A 50 -9.31 13.80 2.01
CA ILE A 50 -8.19 14.64 1.55
C ILE A 50 -7.52 15.36 2.72
N LEU A 51 -8.29 15.97 3.61
CA LEU A 51 -7.77 16.78 4.73
C LEU A 51 -7.36 15.94 5.93
N GLY A 52 -7.81 14.69 6.00
CA GLY A 52 -7.59 13.78 7.11
C GLY A 52 -8.45 14.14 8.34
N VAL A 53 -8.75 13.13 9.13
CA VAL A 53 -9.46 13.30 10.40
C VAL A 53 -8.47 13.75 11.47
N SER A 54 -8.79 14.82 12.22
CA SER A 54 -7.94 15.20 13.36
C SER A 54 -8.04 14.14 14.45
N VAL A 55 -6.93 13.91 15.18
CA VAL A 55 -6.94 12.98 16.33
C VAL A 55 -8.01 13.33 17.34
N GLN A 56 -8.26 14.64 17.52
CA GLN A 56 -9.26 15.14 18.45
C GLN A 56 -10.68 14.83 17.99
N SER A 57 -10.99 15.01 16.70
CA SER A 57 -12.29 14.66 16.14
C SER A 57 -12.53 13.15 16.11
N PHE A 58 -11.49 12.34 15.88
CA PHE A 58 -11.57 10.87 15.94
C PHE A 58 -11.87 10.36 17.35
N LEU A 59 -11.27 10.96 18.40
CA LEU A 59 -11.50 10.55 19.78
C LEU A 59 -12.84 11.05 20.33
N SER A 60 -13.35 12.18 19.83
CA SER A 60 -14.64 12.74 20.26
C SER A 60 -15.84 12.13 19.53
N GLU A 61 -15.65 11.69 18.28
CA GLU A 61 -16.69 11.15 17.42
C GLU A 61 -16.19 9.89 16.71
N PRO A 62 -16.27 8.71 17.36
CA PRO A 62 -15.80 7.45 16.77
C PRO A 62 -16.55 7.06 15.50
N ASP A 63 -17.72 7.62 15.25
CA ASP A 63 -18.50 7.43 14.01
C ASP A 63 -17.79 7.99 12.77
N LYS A 64 -16.80 8.87 12.96
CA LYS A 64 -15.96 9.42 11.89
C LYS A 64 -14.69 8.60 11.63
N PHE A 65 -14.77 7.29 11.83
CA PHE A 65 -13.65 6.41 11.51
C PHE A 65 -13.40 6.41 9.99
N PRO A 66 -12.19 6.73 9.50
CA PRO A 66 -11.91 6.83 8.09
C PRO A 66 -11.76 5.43 7.47
N ILE A 67 -12.86 4.70 7.35
CA ILE A 67 -12.91 3.31 6.85
C ILE A 67 -12.27 3.22 5.47
N GLN A 68 -12.62 4.14 4.57
CA GLN A 68 -12.12 4.17 3.20
C GLN A 68 -10.61 4.35 3.17
N TRP A 69 -10.09 5.29 3.94
CA TRP A 69 -8.65 5.52 4.00
C TRP A 69 -7.89 4.31 4.55
N VAL A 70 -8.39 3.67 5.62
CA VAL A 70 -7.81 2.42 6.16
C VAL A 70 -7.88 1.31 5.12
N TRP A 71 -9.02 1.17 4.42
CA TRP A 71 -9.20 0.17 3.37
C TRP A 71 -8.23 0.39 2.21
N ASN A 72 -8.06 1.63 1.78
CA ASN A 72 -7.10 1.99 0.74
C ASN A 72 -5.67 1.60 1.11
N GLN A 73 -5.28 1.77 2.36
CA GLN A 73 -3.94 1.39 2.84
C GLN A 73 -3.76 -0.12 3.02
N VAL A 74 -4.76 -0.80 3.59
CA VAL A 74 -4.66 -2.24 3.91
C VAL A 74 -4.95 -3.12 2.71
N GLY A 75 -5.75 -2.63 1.76
CA GLY A 75 -6.23 -3.43 0.62
C GLY A 75 -5.11 -3.97 -0.26
N ILE A 76 -3.99 -3.25 -0.40
CA ILE A 76 -2.83 -3.77 -1.12
C ILE A 76 -2.33 -5.10 -0.53
N LEU A 77 -2.45 -5.29 0.79
CA LEU A 77 -2.02 -6.51 1.47
C LEU A 77 -2.84 -7.73 1.05
N ILE A 78 -4.14 -7.53 0.76
CA ILE A 78 -5.02 -8.61 0.28
C ILE A 78 -4.58 -9.12 -1.09
N ILE A 79 -4.10 -8.20 -1.94
CA ILE A 79 -3.60 -8.55 -3.26
C ILE A 79 -2.27 -9.29 -3.18
N VAL A 80 -1.35 -8.82 -2.31
CA VAL A 80 0.01 -9.36 -2.21
C VAL A 80 0.15 -10.52 -1.23
N ILE A 81 -0.93 -10.90 -0.53
CA ILE A 81 -0.93 -12.13 0.28
C ILE A 81 -0.55 -13.32 -0.62
N ASP A 82 0.26 -14.24 -0.16
CA ASP A 82 0.83 -15.33 -0.96
C ASP A 82 1.93 -14.93 -1.96
N PHE A 83 2.15 -13.64 -2.25
CA PHE A 83 3.07 -13.22 -3.30
C PHE A 83 4.55 -13.45 -2.96
N ILE A 84 4.91 -13.37 -1.68
CA ILE A 84 6.30 -13.49 -1.23
C ILE A 84 6.57 -14.89 -0.71
N ARG A 85 5.90 -15.30 0.35
CA ARG A 85 6.23 -16.55 1.04
C ARG A 85 5.79 -17.78 0.27
N LYS A 86 4.59 -17.77 -0.29
CA LYS A 86 4.07 -18.90 -1.06
C LYS A 86 4.88 -19.13 -2.35
N ASP A 87 5.31 -18.04 -3.02
CA ASP A 87 6.23 -18.15 -4.14
C ASP A 87 7.59 -18.69 -3.68
N LEU A 88 8.07 -18.23 -2.53
CA LEU A 88 9.32 -18.70 -1.95
C LEU A 88 9.23 -20.19 -1.59
N SER A 89 8.18 -20.66 -0.92
CA SER A 89 8.04 -22.06 -0.50
C SER A 89 7.80 -23.02 -1.68
N ARG A 90 7.03 -22.62 -2.68
CA ARG A 90 6.66 -23.50 -3.80
C ARG A 90 7.72 -23.54 -4.91
N ASN A 91 8.34 -22.42 -5.19
CA ASN A 91 9.19 -22.26 -6.38
C ASN A 91 10.67 -22.14 -6.07
N THR A 92 11.06 -22.11 -4.78
CA THR A 92 12.47 -21.93 -4.38
C THR A 92 13.36 -23.04 -4.89
N SER A 93 12.95 -24.28 -4.79
CA SER A 93 13.71 -25.44 -5.28
C SER A 93 13.94 -25.43 -6.79
N CYS A 94 12.96 -24.92 -7.55
CA CYS A 94 13.06 -24.90 -9.01
C CYS A 94 13.79 -23.67 -9.55
N PHE A 95 13.60 -22.50 -8.94
CA PHE A 95 14.08 -21.22 -9.47
C PHE A 95 15.40 -20.74 -8.87
N MET A 96 15.58 -20.89 -7.55
CA MET A 96 16.74 -20.33 -6.85
C MET A 96 18.08 -20.87 -7.34
N PRO A 97 18.23 -22.16 -7.73
CA PRO A 97 19.49 -22.67 -8.28
C PRO A 97 19.91 -21.95 -9.58
N HIS A 98 18.95 -21.46 -10.36
CA HIS A 98 19.19 -20.80 -11.63
C HIS A 98 19.45 -19.28 -11.50
N ILE A 99 19.31 -18.71 -10.29
CA ILE A 99 19.53 -17.30 -10.04
C ILE A 99 20.93 -17.09 -9.47
N PRO A 100 21.90 -16.53 -10.24
CA PRO A 100 23.29 -16.37 -9.81
C PRO A 100 23.44 -15.53 -8.53
N LYS A 101 22.52 -14.59 -8.30
CA LYS A 101 22.53 -13.72 -7.12
C LYS A 101 21.12 -13.64 -6.55
N ARG A 102 20.84 -14.33 -5.46
CA ARG A 102 19.54 -14.41 -4.76
C ARG A 102 18.94 -13.03 -4.43
N LYS A 103 19.75 -12.00 -4.22
CA LYS A 103 19.31 -10.62 -4.00
C LYS A 103 18.44 -10.06 -5.15
N TRP A 104 18.63 -10.50 -6.40
CA TRP A 104 17.81 -10.04 -7.52
C TRP A 104 16.37 -10.51 -7.43
N TYR A 105 16.14 -11.70 -6.89
CA TYR A 105 14.81 -12.18 -6.59
C TYR A 105 14.08 -11.24 -5.60
N TRP A 106 14.78 -10.85 -4.52
CA TRP A 106 14.22 -9.95 -3.54
C TRP A 106 13.92 -8.56 -4.13
N TYR A 107 14.84 -8.00 -4.87
CA TYR A 107 14.65 -6.70 -5.51
C TYR A 107 13.49 -6.70 -6.51
N SER A 108 13.31 -7.79 -7.27
CA SER A 108 12.15 -7.95 -8.15
C SER A 108 10.83 -7.89 -7.37
N LYS A 109 10.73 -8.60 -6.24
CA LYS A 109 9.54 -8.58 -5.38
C LYS A 109 9.23 -7.18 -4.86
N ILE A 110 10.21 -6.49 -4.30
CA ILE A 110 10.06 -5.14 -3.76
C ILE A 110 9.64 -4.14 -4.85
N LEU A 111 10.23 -4.24 -6.03
CA LEU A 111 9.91 -3.37 -7.16
C LEU A 111 8.51 -3.64 -7.70
N CYS A 112 8.13 -4.91 -7.91
CA CYS A 112 6.80 -5.25 -8.42
C CYS A 112 5.67 -4.79 -7.49
N GLY A 113 5.86 -4.89 -6.16
CA GLY A 113 4.88 -4.38 -5.21
C GLY A 113 4.80 -2.85 -5.22
N GLY A 114 5.92 -2.14 -5.40
CA GLY A 114 5.93 -0.69 -5.59
C GLY A 114 5.18 -0.27 -6.86
N VAL A 115 5.40 -0.98 -7.98
CA VAL A 115 4.66 -0.72 -9.23
C VAL A 115 3.16 -0.99 -9.05
N LEU A 116 2.80 -2.04 -8.32
CA LEU A 116 1.40 -2.31 -7.99
C LEU A 116 0.78 -1.16 -7.18
N ALA A 117 1.48 -0.66 -6.16
CA ALA A 117 1.03 0.49 -5.38
C ALA A 117 0.80 1.73 -6.27
N CYS A 118 1.73 2.02 -7.19
CA CYS A 118 1.55 3.10 -8.16
C CYS A 118 0.29 2.89 -9.03
N GLY A 119 0.06 1.67 -9.51
CA GLY A 119 -1.12 1.35 -10.30
C GLY A 119 -2.43 1.55 -9.54
N ILE A 120 -2.46 1.18 -8.25
CA ILE A 120 -3.62 1.39 -7.38
C ILE A 120 -3.90 2.89 -7.19
N VAL A 121 -2.87 3.68 -6.88
CA VAL A 121 -3.04 5.14 -6.68
C VAL A 121 -3.50 5.82 -7.96
N VAL A 122 -2.95 5.46 -9.12
CA VAL A 122 -3.42 5.99 -10.41
C VAL A 122 -4.90 5.67 -10.62
N PHE A 123 -5.33 4.45 -10.30
CA PHE A 123 -6.75 4.08 -10.37
C PHE A 123 -7.60 4.96 -9.44
N GLN A 124 -7.18 5.16 -8.19
CA GLN A 124 -7.90 6.00 -7.23
C GLN A 124 -8.00 7.47 -7.67
N ILE A 125 -6.93 8.01 -8.27
CA ILE A 125 -6.97 9.38 -8.85
C ILE A 125 -8.03 9.46 -9.94
N LEU A 126 -8.06 8.49 -10.86
CA LEU A 126 -9.04 8.47 -11.96
C LEU A 126 -10.47 8.32 -11.43
N GLU A 127 -10.67 7.47 -10.44
CA GLU A 127 -11.96 7.25 -9.78
C GLU A 127 -12.45 8.54 -9.12
N LYS A 128 -11.63 9.17 -8.29
CA LYS A 128 -11.98 10.45 -7.62
C LYS A 128 -12.31 11.55 -8.64
N GLN A 129 -11.54 11.66 -9.72
CA GLN A 129 -11.84 12.61 -10.78
C GLN A 129 -13.17 12.31 -11.47
N PHE A 130 -13.49 11.05 -11.70
CA PHE A 130 -14.77 10.64 -12.27
C PHE A 130 -15.93 11.00 -11.33
N ILE A 131 -15.82 10.67 -10.05
CA ILE A 131 -16.82 11.02 -9.05
C ILE A 131 -17.02 12.52 -8.96
N LEU A 132 -15.94 13.30 -8.84
CA LEU A 132 -15.98 14.76 -8.80
C LEU A 132 -16.66 15.34 -10.05
N SER A 133 -16.37 14.84 -11.24
CA SER A 133 -17.00 15.31 -12.49
C SER A 133 -18.49 14.99 -12.56
N ALA A 134 -18.90 13.83 -12.06
CA ALA A 134 -20.30 13.42 -12.04
C ALA A 134 -21.14 14.26 -11.04
N TYR A 135 -20.53 14.71 -9.94
CA TYR A 135 -21.20 15.47 -8.88
C TYR A 135 -20.99 16.99 -8.97
N SER A 136 -20.08 17.50 -9.79
CA SER A 136 -19.86 18.95 -9.99
C SER A 136 -21.09 19.68 -10.59
N SER A 137 -22.03 18.95 -11.13
CA SER A 137 -23.31 19.48 -11.60
C SER A 137 -24.32 19.76 -10.47
N ALA A 138 -24.08 19.31 -9.25
CA ALA A 138 -24.89 19.59 -8.09
C ALA A 138 -24.15 20.61 -7.22
N ASP A 139 -24.69 21.79 -7.01
CA ASP A 139 -24.33 23.00 -6.23
C ASP A 139 -23.27 22.94 -5.09
N TYR A 140 -22.37 21.95 -5.11
CA TYR A 140 -21.27 21.80 -4.16
C TYR A 140 -19.96 22.27 -4.77
N CYS A 141 -19.63 23.54 -4.59
CA CYS A 141 -18.30 24.07 -4.82
C CYS A 141 -17.32 23.48 -3.79
N ILE A 142 -16.82 22.27 -4.03
CA ILE A 142 -15.68 21.74 -3.26
C ILE A 142 -14.44 22.50 -3.76
N ASN A 143 -14.00 23.46 -2.98
CA ASN A 143 -12.84 24.32 -3.30
C ASN A 143 -11.53 23.59 -2.96
N ILE A 144 -11.36 22.36 -3.52
CA ILE A 144 -10.14 21.58 -3.32
C ILE A 144 -9.07 22.12 -4.25
N ASN A 145 -8.03 22.68 -3.67
CA ASN A 145 -6.88 23.11 -4.41
C ASN A 145 -6.16 21.87 -5.03
N SER A 146 -5.90 21.90 -6.34
CA SER A 146 -5.26 20.81 -7.07
C SER A 146 -3.91 20.37 -6.45
N THR A 147 -3.20 21.29 -5.81
CA THR A 147 -1.96 20.99 -5.07
C THR A 147 -2.20 20.13 -3.85
N MET A 148 -3.27 20.36 -3.09
CA MET A 148 -3.63 19.56 -1.92
C MET A 148 -4.00 18.13 -2.31
N LEU A 149 -4.72 17.98 -3.42
CA LEU A 149 -5.10 16.66 -3.93
C LEU A 149 -3.86 15.87 -4.33
N LEU A 150 -2.93 16.48 -5.06
CA LEU A 150 -1.69 15.85 -5.49
C LEU A 150 -0.80 15.46 -4.29
N GLU A 151 -0.72 16.32 -3.28
CA GLU A 151 0.01 16.03 -2.04
C GLU A 151 -0.59 14.84 -1.29
N SER A 152 -1.91 14.74 -1.20
CA SER A 152 -2.60 13.62 -0.53
C SER A 152 -2.36 12.30 -1.26
N GLU A 153 -2.37 12.30 -2.59
CA GLU A 153 -2.11 11.11 -3.39
C GLU A 153 -0.64 10.64 -3.31
N ILE A 154 0.30 11.58 -3.25
CA ILE A 154 1.71 11.25 -2.99
C ILE A 154 1.87 10.59 -1.61
N LEU A 155 1.21 11.13 -0.58
CA LEU A 155 1.25 10.56 0.76
C LEU A 155 0.60 9.16 0.80
N LEU A 156 -0.51 8.97 0.08
CA LEU A 156 -1.16 7.67 -0.05
C LEU A 156 -0.23 6.64 -0.71
N LEU A 157 0.45 7.02 -1.79
CA LEU A 157 1.43 6.18 -2.46
C LEU A 157 2.58 5.78 -1.54
N LEU A 158 3.16 6.74 -0.82
CA LEU A 158 4.24 6.48 0.14
C LEU A 158 3.76 5.56 1.27
N GLY A 159 2.54 5.76 1.75
CA GLY A 159 1.90 4.90 2.75
C GLY A 159 1.76 3.46 2.27
N MET A 160 1.18 3.27 1.10
CA MET A 160 1.02 1.94 0.50
C MET A 160 2.35 1.23 0.27
N CYS A 161 3.35 1.94 -0.27
CA CYS A 161 4.69 1.40 -0.45
C CYS A 161 5.31 0.98 0.90
N THR A 162 5.21 1.83 1.92
CA THR A 162 5.75 1.56 3.25
C THR A 162 5.11 0.32 3.88
N ILE A 163 3.78 0.22 3.82
CA ILE A 163 3.03 -0.91 4.35
C ILE A 163 3.39 -2.20 3.60
N TYR A 164 3.50 -2.13 2.27
CA TYR A 164 3.93 -3.27 1.46
C TYR A 164 5.34 -3.74 1.84
N TRP A 165 6.29 -2.82 2.00
CA TRP A 165 7.67 -3.17 2.36
C TRP A 165 7.77 -3.75 3.78
N LEU A 166 7.02 -3.21 4.73
CA LEU A 166 6.90 -3.80 6.07
C LEU A 166 6.30 -5.19 6.02
N TYR A 167 5.21 -5.37 5.27
CA TYR A 167 4.60 -6.67 5.05
C TYR A 167 5.59 -7.66 4.44
N ALA A 168 6.35 -7.23 3.43
CA ALA A 168 7.33 -8.05 2.76
C ALA A 168 8.38 -8.60 3.72
N ILE A 169 8.88 -7.76 4.62
CA ILE A 169 9.85 -8.17 5.66
C ILE A 169 9.19 -9.10 6.67
N VAL A 170 8.05 -8.71 7.24
CA VAL A 170 7.41 -9.52 8.30
C VAL A 170 7.00 -10.89 7.76
N SER A 171 6.46 -10.97 6.54
CA SER A 171 6.11 -12.23 5.91
C SER A 171 7.33 -13.11 5.59
N LEU A 172 8.48 -12.51 5.28
CA LEU A 172 9.73 -13.23 5.02
C LEU A 172 10.31 -13.87 6.29
N PHE A 173 10.21 -13.20 7.45
CA PHE A 173 10.74 -13.69 8.72
C PHE A 173 9.75 -14.55 9.50
N GLY A 174 8.46 -14.29 9.34
CA GLY A 174 7.38 -14.96 10.08
C GLY A 174 6.44 -15.74 9.18
N ASN A 175 5.19 -15.30 9.18
CA ASN A 175 4.10 -15.88 8.38
C ASN A 175 3.34 -14.74 7.68
N GLU A 176 2.68 -15.04 6.56
CA GLU A 176 1.85 -14.11 5.80
C GLU A 176 0.72 -13.53 6.63
N ILE A 177 0.08 -14.39 7.46
CA ILE A 177 -1.00 -13.96 8.37
C ILE A 177 -0.46 -12.99 9.43
N ILE A 178 0.69 -13.30 10.02
CA ILE A 178 1.35 -12.39 11.00
C ILE A 178 1.70 -11.07 10.30
N GLY A 179 2.24 -11.13 9.09
CA GLY A 179 2.54 -9.93 8.30
C GLY A 179 1.31 -9.06 8.09
N PHE A 180 0.18 -9.68 7.71
CA PHE A 180 -1.08 -9.00 7.51
C PHE A 180 -1.59 -8.34 8.81
N ILE A 181 -1.62 -9.09 9.91
CA ILE A 181 -2.08 -8.58 11.22
C ILE A 181 -1.21 -7.43 11.71
N VAL A 182 0.12 -7.58 11.65
CA VAL A 182 1.07 -6.55 12.09
C VAL A 182 0.91 -5.26 11.28
N CYS A 183 0.81 -5.37 9.95
CA CYS A 183 0.65 -4.21 9.09
C CYS A 183 -0.72 -3.53 9.27
N THR A 184 -1.78 -4.31 9.43
CA THR A 184 -3.12 -3.75 9.71
C THR A 184 -3.14 -3.06 11.06
N ALA A 185 -2.58 -3.68 12.10
CA ALA A 185 -2.45 -3.06 13.42
C ALA A 185 -1.61 -1.78 13.37
N TYR A 186 -0.52 -1.77 12.58
CA TYR A 186 0.31 -0.58 12.38
C TYR A 186 -0.49 0.57 11.75
N VAL A 187 -1.33 0.31 10.74
CA VAL A 187 -2.19 1.32 10.12
C VAL A 187 -3.20 1.86 11.12
N VAL A 188 -3.91 0.97 11.84
CA VAL A 188 -4.95 1.37 12.80
C VAL A 188 -4.36 2.13 13.98
N LEU A 189 -3.24 1.67 14.54
CA LEU A 189 -2.54 2.37 15.63
C LEU A 189 -1.94 3.72 15.17
N GLY A 190 -1.61 3.85 13.89
CA GLY A 190 -1.14 5.11 13.31
C GLY A 190 -2.19 6.23 13.27
N LEU A 191 -3.48 5.90 13.37
CA LEU A 191 -4.55 6.90 13.36
C LEU A 191 -4.52 7.85 14.56
N PRO A 192 -4.52 7.35 15.82
CA PRO A 192 -4.55 8.20 17.01
C PRO A 192 -3.17 8.74 17.41
N VAL A 193 -2.07 8.13 16.98
CA VAL A 193 -0.73 8.44 17.50
C VAL A 193 0.01 9.43 16.60
N LYS A 194 0.40 10.57 17.17
CA LYS A 194 1.22 11.60 16.49
C LYS A 194 2.72 11.26 16.44
N PHE A 195 3.11 10.00 16.62
CA PHE A 195 4.52 9.62 16.65
C PHE A 195 5.07 9.50 15.21
N PRO A 196 6.30 9.95 14.92
CA PRO A 196 6.87 9.93 13.56
C PRO A 196 6.86 8.56 12.89
N VAL A 197 7.09 7.49 13.65
CA VAL A 197 7.10 6.12 13.14
C VAL A 197 5.70 5.69 12.68
N PHE A 198 4.65 6.09 13.40
CA PHE A 198 3.26 5.81 13.04
C PHE A 198 2.71 6.77 12.00
N TYR A 199 3.34 7.93 11.82
CA TYR A 199 2.99 8.87 10.76
C TYR A 199 3.07 8.24 9.36
N CYS A 200 3.93 7.26 9.18
CA CYS A 200 4.08 6.57 7.90
C CYS A 200 2.90 5.67 7.55
N ALA A 201 2.20 5.14 8.55
CA ALA A 201 1.00 4.33 8.32
C ALA A 201 -0.25 5.21 8.18
N GLY A 202 -0.28 6.31 8.92
CA GLY A 202 -1.37 7.25 8.94
C GLY A 202 -1.16 8.45 8.03
N PHE A 203 -0.73 8.29 6.78
CA PHE A 203 -0.57 9.40 5.84
C PHE A 203 -1.92 10.02 5.45
N MET A 204 -2.65 10.44 6.44
CA MET A 204 -3.69 11.41 6.22
C MET A 204 -3.01 12.75 5.97
N TYR A 205 -3.48 13.50 4.96
CA TYR A 205 -2.89 14.78 4.61
C TYR A 205 -2.80 15.68 5.84
N ARG A 206 -1.59 16.02 6.22
CA ARG A 206 -1.30 17.01 7.26
C ARG A 206 -0.25 17.96 6.70
N ARG A 207 -0.56 19.25 6.66
CA ARG A 207 0.34 20.29 6.15
C ARG A 207 1.77 20.10 6.69
N GLY A 208 2.76 20.00 5.79
CA GLY A 208 4.17 19.94 6.13
C GLY A 208 4.74 18.54 6.42
N THR A 209 3.99 17.45 6.22
CA THR A 209 4.44 16.09 6.56
C THR A 209 5.14 15.34 5.41
N ILE A 210 5.09 15.83 4.17
CA ILE A 210 5.63 15.11 2.99
C ILE A 210 7.11 14.79 3.14
N GLY A 211 7.93 15.76 3.56
CA GLY A 211 9.37 15.55 3.74
C GLY A 211 9.69 14.45 4.76
N MET A 212 8.94 14.43 5.87
CA MET A 212 9.06 13.38 6.89
C MET A 212 8.59 12.03 6.35
N ALA A 213 7.50 12.00 5.61
CA ALA A 213 6.96 10.80 4.98
C ALA A 213 7.96 10.18 4.00
N ILE A 214 8.58 10.99 3.14
CA ILE A 214 9.62 10.54 2.21
C ILE A 214 10.82 9.98 2.97
N ALA A 215 11.31 10.67 4.00
CA ALA A 215 12.45 10.22 4.80
C ALA A 215 12.17 8.86 5.46
N MET A 216 10.99 8.71 6.07
CA MET A 216 10.59 7.46 6.73
C MET A 216 10.37 6.33 5.73
N ALA A 217 9.71 6.57 4.61
CA ALA A 217 9.56 5.59 3.54
C ALA A 217 10.92 5.12 3.02
N GLY A 218 11.88 6.05 2.86
CA GLY A 218 13.26 5.75 2.50
C GLY A 218 13.98 4.87 3.52
N ILE A 219 13.81 5.13 4.82
CA ILE A 219 14.37 4.31 5.90
C ILE A 219 13.78 2.90 5.87
N VAL A 220 12.46 2.78 5.75
CA VAL A 220 11.78 1.47 5.68
C VAL A 220 12.24 0.69 4.44
N LEU A 221 12.33 1.34 3.28
CA LEU A 221 12.85 0.72 2.06
C LEU A 221 14.28 0.21 2.24
N ALA A 222 15.17 1.05 2.76
CA ALA A 222 16.57 0.68 3.00
C ALA A 222 16.67 -0.52 3.97
N PHE A 223 15.92 -0.48 5.06
CA PHE A 223 15.84 -1.60 6.01
C PHE A 223 15.33 -2.88 5.33
N THR A 224 14.26 -2.78 4.54
CA THR A 224 13.67 -3.90 3.80
C THR A 224 14.67 -4.51 2.82
N LEU A 225 15.39 -3.70 2.08
CA LEU A 225 16.40 -4.18 1.14
C LEU A 225 17.56 -4.88 1.84
N ILE A 226 18.08 -4.31 2.93
CA ILE A 226 19.23 -4.87 3.67
C ILE A 226 18.82 -6.16 4.39
N ALA A 227 17.77 -6.11 5.21
CA ALA A 227 17.36 -7.25 6.02
C ALA A 227 16.85 -8.41 5.16
N GLY A 228 16.05 -8.13 4.12
CA GLY A 228 15.55 -9.14 3.21
C GLY A 228 16.65 -9.81 2.39
N THR A 229 17.60 -9.01 1.89
CA THR A 229 18.78 -9.56 1.18
C THR A 229 19.61 -10.47 2.08
N LYS A 230 19.84 -10.06 3.34
CA LYS A 230 20.59 -10.86 4.33
C LYS A 230 19.87 -12.18 4.65
N LYS A 231 18.55 -12.14 4.81
CA LYS A 231 17.74 -13.34 5.09
C LYS A 231 17.76 -14.31 3.89
N ILE A 232 17.49 -13.82 2.68
CA ILE A 232 17.41 -14.67 1.47
C ILE A 232 18.78 -15.28 1.13
N ASN A 233 19.87 -14.57 1.34
CA ASN A 233 21.20 -15.13 1.12
C ASN A 233 21.57 -16.23 2.12
N ARG A 234 20.94 -16.26 3.30
CA ARG A 234 21.19 -17.26 4.36
C ARG A 234 20.20 -18.42 4.34
N MET A 235 19.17 -18.37 3.49
CA MET A 235 18.22 -19.49 3.36
C MET A 235 18.92 -20.67 2.69
N ASP A 236 18.98 -21.79 3.41
CA ASP A 236 19.34 -23.09 2.82
C ASP A 236 18.14 -23.60 2.04
N ILE A 237 18.38 -23.80 0.73
CA ILE A 237 17.32 -24.19 -0.23
C ILE A 237 16.92 -25.66 -0.07
N PHE A 238 17.73 -26.44 0.65
CA PHE A 238 17.61 -27.90 0.74
C PHE A 238 17.23 -28.41 2.14
N SER A 239 16.84 -27.51 3.06
CA SER A 239 16.58 -27.88 4.47
C SER A 239 15.08 -27.94 4.85
N GLU A 240 14.17 -28.03 3.87
CA GLU A 240 12.76 -28.31 4.11
C GLU A 240 12.28 -29.53 3.35
#